data_604f2fd3b7b6066e77a5d9de10ffe1ff
#
_entry.id   604f2fd3b7b6066e77a5d9de10ffe1ff
#
_cell.length_a   1.000
_cell.length_b   1.000
_cell.length_c   1.000
_cell.angle_alpha   90.00
_cell.angle_beta   90.00
_cell.angle_gamma   90.00
#
_symmetry.space_group_name_H-M   'P 1'
#
loop_
_entity.id
_entity.type
_entity.pdbx_description
1 polymer ?
#
loop_
_entity_poly.entity_id
_entity_poly.type
_entity_poly.pdbx_seq_one_letter_code
_entity_poly.pdbx_strand_id
1 'polypeptide(L)'
;MKQTLLKANITATGKYLPENILTNHDMEKLVETSDEWIQTRTGIRERRKVQKGETTVNMSTNAVLDLMEKHDLDPKEIDAIIVATVTPDM
;
A
#
# COMPACT_ATOMS: atom_id res chain seq x y z
N MET A 1 -8.72 4.30 -40.38
CA MET A 1 -9.55 4.29 -39.16
C MET A 1 -8.80 4.98 -38.01
N LYS A 2 -9.40 6.03 -37.48
CA LYS A 2 -8.77 6.69 -36.32
C LYS A 2 -9.01 5.88 -35.09
N GLN A 3 -7.93 5.54 -34.37
CA GLN A 3 -8.03 4.96 -33.05
C GLN A 3 -8.20 6.09 -32.03
N THR A 4 -9.20 5.98 -31.19
CA THR A 4 -9.34 6.88 -30.06
C THR A 4 -8.38 6.41 -28.97
N LEU A 5 -7.39 7.24 -28.67
CA LEU A 5 -6.46 6.96 -27.57
C LEU A 5 -7.09 7.46 -26.27
N LEU A 6 -7.38 6.50 -25.38
CA LEU A 6 -7.80 6.82 -24.03
C LEU A 6 -6.57 7.10 -23.19
N LYS A 7 -6.58 8.24 -22.53
CA LYS A 7 -5.50 8.63 -21.63
C LYS A 7 -6.01 8.58 -20.19
N ALA A 8 -5.18 8.06 -19.31
CA ALA A 8 -5.45 8.07 -17.88
C ALA A 8 -4.40 8.91 -17.18
N ASN A 9 -4.83 9.71 -16.23
CA ASN A 9 -3.94 10.54 -15.42
C ASN A 9 -4.16 10.21 -13.97
N ILE A 10 -3.05 10.15 -13.20
CA ILE A 10 -3.13 10.04 -11.76
C ILE A 10 -3.35 11.45 -11.22
N THR A 11 -4.51 11.69 -10.64
CA THR A 11 -4.90 13.01 -10.13
C THR A 11 -4.69 13.16 -8.64
N ALA A 12 -4.68 12.05 -7.91
CA ALA A 12 -4.51 12.06 -6.46
C ALA A 12 -3.98 10.72 -5.97
N THR A 13 -3.30 10.74 -4.83
CA THR A 13 -2.81 9.54 -4.17
C THR A 13 -3.13 9.58 -2.69
N GLY A 14 -3.27 8.41 -2.10
CA GLY A 14 -3.45 8.25 -0.66
C GLY A 14 -2.72 7.01 -0.19
N LYS A 15 -2.43 6.94 1.09
CA LYS A 15 -1.70 5.82 1.68
C LYS A 15 -2.17 5.51 3.07
N TYR A 16 -1.95 4.28 3.48
CA TYR A 16 -2.07 3.85 4.86
C TYR A 16 -0.87 2.95 5.21
N LEU A 17 -0.24 3.24 6.33
CA LEU A 17 0.85 2.44 6.87
C LEU A 17 0.42 1.91 8.24
N PRO A 18 0.41 0.58 8.45
CA PRO A 18 0.19 0.01 9.78
C PRO A 18 1.18 0.59 10.79
N GLU A 19 0.78 0.68 12.06
CA GLU A 19 1.61 1.27 13.10
C GLU A 19 2.80 0.41 13.48
N ASN A 20 2.67 -0.92 13.39
CA ASN A 20 3.75 -1.82 13.75
C ASN A 20 4.88 -1.77 12.75
N ILE A 21 6.08 -1.49 13.25
CA ILE A 21 7.30 -1.42 12.44
C ILE A 21 8.11 -2.68 12.70
N LEU A 22 8.53 -3.33 11.62
CA LEU A 22 9.46 -4.46 11.65
C LEU A 22 10.75 -4.03 10.98
N THR A 23 11.79 -3.86 11.79
CA THR A 23 13.10 -3.41 11.29
C THR A 23 13.91 -4.59 10.74
N ASN A 24 15.01 -4.25 10.03
CA ASN A 24 15.92 -5.29 9.56
C ASN A 24 16.54 -6.05 10.74
N HIS A 25 16.81 -5.39 11.86
CA HIS A 25 17.28 -6.07 13.06
C HIS A 25 16.26 -7.06 13.62
N ASP A 26 14.98 -6.74 13.54
CA ASP A 26 13.91 -7.68 13.89
C ASP A 26 13.90 -8.88 12.96
N MET A 27 14.16 -8.67 11.67
CA MET A 27 14.25 -9.74 10.68
C MET A 27 15.41 -10.69 10.96
N GLU A 28 16.54 -10.17 11.44
CA GLU A 28 17.70 -10.99 11.82
C GLU A 28 17.36 -12.03 12.88
N LYS A 29 16.38 -11.73 13.72
CA LYS A 29 15.92 -12.64 14.79
C LYS A 29 14.97 -13.72 14.27
N LEU A 30 14.34 -13.50 13.12
CA LEU A 30 13.32 -14.40 12.57
C LEU A 30 13.88 -15.34 11.52
N VAL A 31 14.80 -14.85 10.69
CA VAL A 31 15.36 -15.60 9.57
C VAL A 31 16.85 -15.33 9.46
N GLU A 32 17.55 -16.18 8.72
CA GLU A 32 18.99 -16.05 8.49
C GLU A 32 19.25 -14.93 7.48
N THR A 33 19.45 -13.73 7.99
CA THR A 33 19.71 -12.53 7.19
C THR A 33 20.46 -11.49 8.03
N SER A 34 20.84 -10.37 7.41
CA SER A 34 21.44 -9.24 8.12
C SER A 34 20.88 -7.93 7.57
N ASP A 35 20.93 -6.89 8.41
CA ASP A 35 20.53 -5.54 8.01
C ASP A 35 21.34 -5.07 6.80
N GLU A 36 22.66 -5.29 6.84
CA GLU A 36 23.55 -4.90 5.73
C GLU A 36 23.16 -5.60 4.41
N TRP A 37 22.86 -6.89 4.47
CA TRP A 37 22.44 -7.65 3.29
C TRP A 37 21.14 -7.12 2.72
N ILE A 38 20.17 -6.88 3.59
CA ILE A 38 18.84 -6.37 3.17
C ILE A 38 18.97 -4.99 2.55
N GLN A 39 19.69 -4.06 3.18
CA GLN A 39 19.89 -2.71 2.65
C GLN A 39 20.64 -2.72 1.33
N THR A 40 21.68 -3.51 1.22
CA THR A 40 22.49 -3.60 0.00
C THR A 40 21.66 -4.10 -1.17
N ARG A 41 20.79 -5.09 -0.94
CA ARG A 41 19.98 -5.71 -1.99
C ARG A 41 18.72 -4.94 -2.33
N THR A 42 18.09 -4.30 -1.36
CA THR A 42 16.76 -3.73 -1.53
C THR A 42 16.65 -2.25 -1.18
N GLY A 43 17.59 -1.72 -0.41
CA GLY A 43 17.48 -0.37 0.15
C GLY A 43 16.48 -0.26 1.29
N ILE A 44 15.82 -1.37 1.65
CA ILE A 44 14.79 -1.38 2.70
C ILE A 44 15.45 -1.44 4.07
N ARG A 45 15.03 -0.55 4.97
CA ARG A 45 15.49 -0.52 6.36
C ARG A 45 14.46 -1.08 7.33
N GLU A 46 13.19 -0.88 7.01
CA GLU A 46 12.08 -1.33 7.83
C GLU A 46 10.85 -1.54 6.96
N ARG A 47 9.88 -2.27 7.48
CA ARG A 47 8.58 -2.46 6.86
C ARG A 47 7.51 -2.36 7.92
N ARG A 48 6.29 -2.20 7.47
CA ARG A 48 5.14 -2.17 8.35
C ARG A 48 4.49 -3.55 8.37
N LYS A 49 3.99 -3.93 9.52
CA LYS A 49 3.33 -5.21 9.72
C LYS A 49 1.91 -4.96 10.23
N VAL A 50 0.94 -5.63 9.62
CA VAL A 50 -0.45 -5.54 10.07
C VAL A 50 -0.60 -6.06 11.49
N GLN A 51 -1.50 -5.43 12.24
CA GLN A 51 -1.91 -5.89 13.55
C GLN A 51 -3.01 -6.93 13.42
N LYS A 52 -3.24 -7.67 14.48
CA LYS A 52 -4.37 -8.58 14.53
C LYS A 52 -5.68 -7.82 14.28
N GLY A 53 -6.45 -8.29 13.32
CA GLY A 53 -7.71 -7.64 12.92
C GLY A 53 -7.57 -6.63 11.78
N GLU A 54 -6.37 -6.27 11.38
CA GLU A 54 -6.17 -5.45 10.18
C GLU A 54 -6.21 -6.34 8.95
N THR A 55 -7.04 -5.98 7.99
CA THR A 55 -7.25 -6.74 6.75
C THR A 55 -6.92 -5.86 5.55
N THR A 56 -6.87 -6.47 4.35
CA THR A 56 -6.70 -5.73 3.10
C THR A 56 -7.80 -4.68 2.94
N VAL A 57 -9.05 -5.03 3.29
CA VAL A 57 -10.17 -4.09 3.23
C VAL A 57 -9.95 -2.90 4.17
N ASN A 58 -9.55 -3.16 5.42
CA ASN A 58 -9.27 -2.08 6.37
C ASN A 58 -8.16 -1.15 5.88
N MET A 59 -7.07 -1.72 5.41
CA MET A 59 -5.94 -0.92 4.91
C MET A 59 -6.31 -0.10 3.68
N SER A 60 -7.02 -0.72 2.74
CA SER A 60 -7.47 -0.05 1.52
C SER A 60 -8.45 1.09 1.85
N THR A 61 -9.38 0.84 2.77
CA THR A 61 -10.34 1.85 3.22
C THR A 61 -9.62 3.04 3.84
N ASN A 62 -8.65 2.78 4.72
CA ASN A 62 -7.88 3.85 5.36
C ASN A 62 -7.05 4.64 4.37
N ALA A 63 -6.50 3.99 3.35
CA ALA A 63 -5.77 4.67 2.27
C ALA A 63 -6.70 5.58 1.46
N VAL A 64 -7.92 5.13 1.17
CA VAL A 64 -8.92 5.93 0.46
C VAL A 64 -9.38 7.11 1.32
N LEU A 65 -9.57 6.90 2.62
CA LEU A 65 -9.92 7.99 3.54
C LEU A 65 -8.81 9.06 3.60
N ASP A 66 -7.55 8.64 3.59
CA ASP A 66 -6.41 9.55 3.51
C ASP A 66 -6.45 10.37 2.21
N LEU A 67 -6.72 9.71 1.09
CA LEU A 67 -6.88 10.36 -0.20
C LEU A 67 -8.00 11.40 -0.19
N MET A 68 -9.15 11.04 0.38
CA MET A 68 -10.32 11.91 0.44
C MET A 68 -10.09 13.12 1.34
N GLU A 69 -9.34 12.93 2.42
CA GLU A 69 -8.99 14.01 3.35
C GLU A 69 -8.03 15.02 2.71
N LYS A 70 -7.05 14.53 1.95
CA LYS A 70 -6.03 15.38 1.31
C LYS A 70 -6.51 16.01 0.01
N HIS A 71 -7.44 15.37 -0.66
CA HIS A 71 -7.93 15.77 -1.97
C HIS A 71 -9.45 15.77 -1.97
N ASP A 72 -10.04 16.74 -2.59
CA ASP A 72 -11.49 16.90 -2.62
C ASP A 72 -12.13 15.90 -3.60
N LEU A 73 -12.17 14.64 -3.19
CA LEU A 73 -12.71 13.54 -3.99
C LEU A 73 -14.13 13.21 -3.55
N ASP A 74 -15.06 13.25 -4.49
CA ASP A 74 -16.44 12.80 -4.27
C ASP A 74 -16.54 11.31 -4.61
N PRO A 75 -16.84 10.43 -3.64
CA PRO A 75 -16.99 9.00 -3.93
C PRO A 75 -18.03 8.68 -5.00
N LYS A 76 -19.02 9.54 -5.19
CA LYS A 76 -20.07 9.34 -6.20
C LYS A 76 -19.55 9.45 -7.63
N GLU A 77 -18.39 10.04 -7.83
CA GLU A 77 -17.74 10.16 -9.14
C GLU A 77 -16.94 8.93 -9.53
N ILE A 78 -16.81 7.95 -8.63
CA ILE A 78 -16.06 6.73 -8.89
C ILE A 78 -16.90 5.75 -9.72
N ASP A 79 -16.38 5.37 -10.87
CA ASP A 79 -17.03 4.41 -11.77
C ASP A 79 -16.51 2.99 -11.58
N ALA A 80 -15.26 2.83 -11.18
CA ALA A 80 -14.64 1.52 -11.01
C ALA A 80 -13.59 1.55 -9.92
N ILE A 81 -13.43 0.41 -9.23
CA ILE A 81 -12.40 0.21 -8.21
C ILE A 81 -11.63 -1.05 -8.60
N ILE A 82 -10.29 -0.91 -8.64
CA ILE A 82 -9.40 -2.05 -8.90
C ILE A 82 -8.52 -2.24 -7.68
N VAL A 83 -8.57 -3.44 -7.09
CA VAL A 83 -7.73 -3.80 -5.94
C VAL A 83 -6.74 -4.87 -6.37
N ALA A 84 -5.46 -4.51 -6.40
CA ALA A 84 -4.39 -5.43 -6.74
C ALA A 84 -3.80 -6.02 -5.45
N THR A 85 -4.08 -7.29 -5.20
CA THR A 85 -3.57 -7.98 -4.02
C THR A 85 -3.43 -9.47 -4.31
N VAL A 86 -2.45 -10.10 -3.67
CA VAL A 86 -2.28 -11.57 -3.72
C VAL A 86 -2.97 -12.25 -2.54
N THR A 87 -3.43 -11.48 -1.56
CA THR A 87 -4.08 -11.98 -0.35
C THR A 87 -5.39 -11.22 -0.10
N PRO A 88 -6.41 -11.41 -0.97
CA PRO A 88 -7.68 -10.73 -0.77
C PRO A 88 -8.39 -11.25 0.48
N ASP A 89 -9.26 -10.42 1.04
CA ASP A 89 -10.15 -10.85 2.11
C ASP A 89 -11.20 -11.80 1.52
N MET A 90 -11.41 -12.90 2.18
CA MET A 90 -12.37 -13.91 1.76
C MET A 90 -13.65 -13.81 2.58
#